data_9c42ea0aec6242ee12a27736cc375665
#
_entry.id   9c42ea0aec6242ee12a27736cc375665
#
_cell.length_a   1.000
_cell.length_b   1.000
_cell.length_c   1.000
_cell.angle_alpha   90.00
_cell.angle_beta   90.00
_cell.angle_gamma   90.00
#
_symmetry.space_group_name_H-M   'P 1'
#
loop_
_entity.id
_entity.type
_entity.pdbx_description
1 polymer ?
#
loop_
_entity_poly.entity_id
_entity_poly.type
_entity_poly.pdbx_seq_one_letter_code
_entity_poly.pdbx_strand_id
1 'polypeptide(L)'
;MTFSVIGRDAASGELGIAVSSCILAVGRAVPTARAGIGVAAVQARSRRGLGSSLLAGLADGASPDALVRRAAHAAEDAERQIAVLDASGAVAADTGPGSFPVCGHLVGDAYSVQGNMLAGEDVLPAMAHAFAAARGDLADRLLTALTAGQDAGGDLRGRQSAALLVVGGEPATEEDDGVRTDLRVDDSGDPVAQLRMLRNLQRAYDEGDYETLAVFAPEGARDLYAALAASRRGDRPAARTALEVLRTRPGWSAWLASMAGDARLSGVSRLLRED
;
A
#
# COMPACT_ATOMS: atom_id res chain seq x y z
N MET A 1 -1.57 11.03 -16.39
CA MET A 1 -2.38 9.81 -16.43
C MET A 1 -2.14 8.98 -15.18
N THR A 2 -3.14 8.25 -14.73
CA THR A 2 -3.08 7.53 -13.46
C THR A 2 -4.32 6.64 -13.36
N PHE A 3 -4.22 5.48 -12.75
CA PHE A 3 -5.36 4.69 -12.33
C PHE A 3 -5.20 4.31 -10.85
N SER A 4 -6.30 4.31 -10.12
CA SER A 4 -6.31 4.07 -8.68
C SER A 4 -7.61 3.40 -8.21
N VAL A 5 -7.55 2.80 -7.04
CA VAL A 5 -8.70 2.26 -6.31
C VAL A 5 -8.65 2.76 -4.88
N ILE A 6 -9.75 3.27 -4.38
CA ILE A 6 -9.97 3.52 -2.95
C ILE A 6 -11.00 2.54 -2.42
N GLY A 7 -10.86 2.11 -1.17
CA GLY A 7 -11.77 1.15 -0.60
C GLY A 7 -11.75 1.12 0.91
N ARG A 8 -12.82 0.57 1.49
CA ARG A 8 -12.98 0.30 2.92
C ARG A 8 -13.19 -1.20 3.14
N ASP A 9 -12.64 -1.72 4.21
CA ASP A 9 -12.97 -3.04 4.72
C ASP A 9 -14.10 -2.95 5.75
N ALA A 10 -15.20 -3.67 5.52
CA ALA A 10 -16.38 -3.60 6.38
C ALA A 10 -16.14 -4.24 7.76
N ALA A 11 -15.23 -5.21 7.87
CA ALA A 11 -14.98 -5.93 9.11
C ALA A 11 -13.98 -5.20 10.02
N SER A 12 -12.86 -4.73 9.46
CA SER A 12 -11.83 -4.03 10.23
C SER A 12 -12.04 -2.51 10.32
N GLY A 13 -12.87 -1.96 9.44
CA GLY A 13 -13.04 -0.51 9.28
C GLY A 13 -11.89 0.17 8.54
N GLU A 14 -10.83 -0.55 8.18
CA GLU A 14 -9.68 -0.01 7.46
C GLU A 14 -10.08 0.71 6.19
N LEU A 15 -9.33 1.76 5.87
CA LEU A 15 -9.50 2.64 4.71
C LEU A 15 -8.20 2.64 3.90
N GLY A 16 -8.28 2.58 2.58
CA GLY A 16 -7.04 2.50 1.81
C GLY A 16 -7.16 2.92 0.36
N ILE A 17 -6.01 3.10 -0.26
CA ILE A 17 -5.83 3.45 -1.66
C ILE A 17 -4.63 2.71 -2.26
N ALA A 18 -4.82 2.17 -3.47
CA ALA A 18 -3.71 1.76 -4.33
C ALA A 18 -3.75 2.57 -5.63
N VAL A 19 -2.57 2.94 -6.14
CA VAL A 19 -2.43 3.79 -7.33
C VAL A 19 -1.22 3.39 -8.15
N SER A 20 -1.32 3.48 -9.47
CA SER A 20 -0.19 3.35 -10.40
C SER A 20 -0.25 4.41 -11.49
N SER A 21 0.92 4.81 -12.00
CA SER A 21 1.06 5.86 -13.00
C SER A 21 2.40 5.78 -13.72
N CYS A 22 2.46 6.35 -14.93
CA CYS A 22 3.70 6.66 -15.62
C CYS A 22 4.21 8.08 -15.29
N ILE A 23 4.35 8.36 -14.00
CA ILE A 23 5.06 9.53 -13.44
C ILE A 23 5.95 9.07 -12.30
N LEU A 24 6.99 9.83 -11.99
CA LEU A 24 7.83 9.60 -10.83
C LEU A 24 7.04 9.80 -9.54
N ALA A 25 7.15 8.84 -8.60
CA ALA A 25 6.67 8.97 -7.22
C ALA A 25 5.17 9.34 -7.10
N VAL A 26 4.27 8.61 -7.80
CA VAL A 26 2.83 8.84 -7.76
C VAL A 26 2.24 8.79 -6.34
N GLY A 27 2.85 7.98 -5.46
CA GLY A 27 2.45 7.84 -4.06
C GLY A 27 2.57 9.13 -3.25
N ARG A 28 3.40 10.09 -3.69
CA ARG A 28 3.49 11.43 -3.08
C ARG A 28 2.38 12.37 -3.55
N ALA A 29 1.83 12.12 -4.72
CA ALA A 29 0.98 13.08 -5.43
C ALA A 29 -0.51 12.82 -5.27
N VAL A 30 -0.92 11.55 -5.24
CA VAL A 30 -2.32 11.14 -5.39
C VAL A 30 -2.96 10.71 -4.06
N PRO A 31 -2.38 9.79 -3.28
CA PRO A 31 -3.00 9.29 -2.07
C PRO A 31 -3.05 10.31 -0.95
N THR A 32 -4.18 10.37 -0.25
CA THR A 32 -4.27 11.02 1.06
C THR A 32 -5.24 10.19 1.90
N ALA A 33 -4.81 9.75 3.09
CA ALA A 33 -5.64 8.98 4.00
C ALA A 33 -5.45 9.47 5.44
N ARG A 34 -6.49 9.31 6.26
CA ARG A 34 -6.46 9.60 7.69
C ARG A 34 -7.30 8.57 8.42
N ALA A 35 -6.67 7.90 9.39
CA ALA A 35 -7.30 6.87 10.20
C ALA A 35 -8.58 7.39 10.88
N GLY A 36 -9.64 6.59 10.83
CA GLY A 36 -10.96 6.93 11.38
C GLY A 36 -11.73 8.05 10.66
N ILE A 37 -11.17 8.64 9.59
CA ILE A 37 -11.79 9.76 8.85
C ILE A 37 -12.14 9.35 7.43
N GLY A 38 -11.14 8.94 6.63
CA GLY A 38 -11.38 8.64 5.24
C GLY A 38 -10.13 8.58 4.38
N VAL A 39 -10.36 8.41 3.08
CA VAL A 39 -9.33 8.37 2.04
C VAL A 39 -9.77 9.19 0.84
N ALA A 40 -8.81 9.86 0.21
CA ALA A 40 -9.02 10.64 -1.00
C ALA A 40 -7.96 10.32 -2.06
N ALA A 41 -8.39 10.22 -3.31
CA ALA A 41 -7.54 10.22 -4.50
C ALA A 41 -7.76 11.52 -5.26
N VAL A 42 -6.69 12.30 -5.47
CA VAL A 42 -6.73 13.51 -6.33
C VAL A 42 -5.69 13.34 -7.42
N GLN A 43 -6.14 13.15 -8.65
CA GLN A 43 -5.29 12.78 -9.77
C GLN A 43 -5.63 13.55 -11.06
N ALA A 44 -4.93 13.26 -12.17
CA ALA A 44 -4.88 14.00 -13.42
C ALA A 44 -4.27 15.39 -13.21
N ARG A 45 -5.04 16.37 -12.86
CA ARG A 45 -4.55 17.69 -12.44
C ARG A 45 -4.64 17.80 -10.92
N SER A 46 -3.62 17.29 -10.22
CA SER A 46 -3.60 17.36 -8.77
C SER A 46 -3.21 18.76 -8.29
N ARG A 47 -3.92 19.26 -7.27
CA ARG A 47 -3.58 20.49 -6.53
C ARG A 47 -3.05 20.08 -5.16
N ARG A 48 -1.83 20.52 -4.84
CA ARG A 48 -1.25 20.28 -3.51
C ARG A 48 -2.20 20.74 -2.41
N GLY A 49 -2.38 19.90 -1.40
CA GLY A 49 -3.24 20.18 -0.25
C GLY A 49 -4.74 19.90 -0.48
N LEU A 50 -5.22 19.64 -1.71
CA LEU A 50 -6.63 19.35 -1.92
C LEU A 50 -7.06 18.06 -1.20
N GLY A 51 -6.28 16.98 -1.27
CA GLY A 51 -6.56 15.75 -0.53
C GLY A 51 -6.73 16.00 0.98
N SER A 52 -5.79 16.74 1.59
CA SER A 52 -5.86 17.12 3.00
C SER A 52 -7.09 17.98 3.32
N SER A 53 -7.47 18.89 2.41
CA SER A 53 -8.67 19.72 2.59
C SER A 53 -9.96 18.88 2.49
N LEU A 54 -9.99 17.86 1.63
CA LEU A 54 -11.12 16.92 1.55
C LEU A 54 -11.26 16.12 2.84
N LEU A 55 -10.15 15.58 3.38
CA LEU A 55 -10.18 14.86 4.66
C LEU A 55 -10.54 15.76 5.85
N ALA A 56 -10.12 17.03 5.84
CA ALA A 56 -10.56 17.99 6.83
C ALA A 56 -12.08 18.21 6.75
N GLY A 57 -12.61 18.36 5.53
CA GLY A 57 -14.06 18.46 5.34
C GLY A 57 -14.85 17.23 5.80
N LEU A 58 -14.32 16.00 5.62
CA LEU A 58 -14.91 14.79 6.20
C LEU A 58 -14.90 14.85 7.73
N ALA A 59 -13.79 15.25 8.34
CA ALA A 59 -13.68 15.40 9.79
C ALA A 59 -14.67 16.44 10.35
N ASP A 60 -15.00 17.47 9.57
CA ASP A 60 -16.01 18.48 9.88
C ASP A 60 -17.47 18.01 9.60
N GLY A 61 -17.65 16.74 9.19
CA GLY A 61 -18.96 16.14 8.96
C GLY A 61 -19.58 16.36 7.57
N ALA A 62 -18.81 16.89 6.61
CA ALA A 62 -19.30 17.00 5.24
C ALA A 62 -19.30 15.62 4.54
N SER A 63 -20.33 15.34 3.72
CA SER A 63 -20.40 14.10 2.97
C SER A 63 -19.40 14.07 1.81
N PRO A 64 -18.91 12.87 1.40
CA PRO A 64 -18.06 12.71 0.22
C PRO A 64 -18.62 13.38 -1.02
N ASP A 65 -19.92 13.22 -1.28
CA ASP A 65 -20.62 13.81 -2.41
C ASP A 65 -20.61 15.36 -2.40
N ALA A 66 -20.84 15.98 -1.25
CA ALA A 66 -20.77 17.45 -1.11
C ALA A 66 -19.32 17.96 -1.35
N LEU A 67 -18.32 17.22 -0.86
CA LEU A 67 -16.92 17.58 -1.02
C LEU A 67 -16.47 17.46 -2.48
N VAL A 68 -16.81 16.34 -3.14
CA VAL A 68 -16.48 16.11 -4.55
C VAL A 68 -17.12 17.16 -5.43
N ARG A 69 -18.44 17.43 -5.29
CA ARG A 69 -19.11 18.50 -6.06
C ARG A 69 -18.46 19.87 -5.89
N ARG A 70 -18.12 20.25 -4.66
CA ARG A 70 -17.46 21.54 -4.38
C ARG A 70 -16.08 21.63 -5.03
N ALA A 71 -15.33 20.53 -5.06
CA ALA A 71 -13.98 20.49 -5.64
C ALA A 71 -13.97 20.37 -7.16
N ALA A 72 -15.01 19.75 -7.77
CA ALA A 72 -15.15 19.58 -9.22
C ALA A 72 -15.54 20.87 -9.96
N HIS A 73 -16.24 21.81 -9.31
CA HIS A 73 -16.74 23.03 -9.93
C HIS A 73 -15.74 24.18 -10.07
N ALA A 74 -14.46 23.99 -9.72
CA ALA A 74 -13.44 24.99 -9.97
C ALA A 74 -13.07 24.97 -11.47
N ALA A 75 -13.54 25.96 -12.22
CA ALA A 75 -13.43 26.05 -13.69
C ALA A 75 -12.01 25.94 -14.27
N GLU A 76 -10.98 26.14 -13.43
CA GLU A 76 -9.57 26.07 -13.82
C GLU A 76 -9.01 24.64 -13.89
N ASP A 77 -9.80 23.62 -13.50
CA ASP A 77 -9.34 22.26 -13.27
C ASP A 77 -10.22 21.21 -13.97
N ALA A 78 -10.68 21.50 -15.17
CA ALA A 78 -11.57 20.62 -15.94
C ALA A 78 -11.02 19.20 -16.19
N GLU A 79 -9.72 18.99 -16.05
CA GLU A 79 -9.06 17.68 -16.18
C GLU A 79 -8.98 16.91 -14.86
N ARG A 80 -9.37 17.53 -13.72
CA ARG A 80 -9.21 16.91 -12.40
C ARG A 80 -10.09 15.68 -12.24
N GLN A 81 -9.52 14.68 -11.59
CA GLN A 81 -10.22 13.47 -11.19
C GLN A 81 -10.11 13.31 -9.67
N ILE A 82 -11.24 13.13 -8.99
CA ILE A 82 -11.33 13.07 -7.53
C ILE A 82 -12.15 11.85 -7.13
N ALA A 83 -11.71 11.14 -6.10
CA ALA A 83 -12.53 10.18 -5.38
C ALA A 83 -12.33 10.37 -3.88
N VAL A 84 -13.42 10.29 -3.11
CA VAL A 84 -13.43 10.45 -1.65
C VAL A 84 -14.29 9.34 -1.04
N LEU A 85 -13.78 8.72 0.00
CA LEU A 85 -14.46 7.68 0.79
C LEU A 85 -14.31 8.02 2.26
N ASP A 86 -15.40 8.03 3.03
CA ASP A 86 -15.39 8.28 4.46
C ASP A 86 -15.35 7.00 5.30
N ALA A 87 -15.19 7.16 6.63
CA ALA A 87 -15.13 6.05 7.57
C ALA A 87 -16.45 5.24 7.67
N SER A 88 -17.58 5.76 7.20
CA SER A 88 -18.84 5.02 7.15
C SER A 88 -18.94 4.11 5.93
N GLY A 89 -18.11 4.33 4.91
CA GLY A 89 -18.15 3.65 3.61
C GLY A 89 -18.91 4.45 2.54
N ALA A 90 -19.41 5.65 2.84
CA ALA A 90 -19.96 6.52 1.82
C ALA A 90 -18.84 6.98 0.88
N VAL A 91 -19.10 6.91 -0.43
CA VAL A 91 -18.08 7.17 -1.47
C VAL A 91 -18.67 8.03 -2.58
N ALA A 92 -17.85 8.95 -3.08
CA ALA A 92 -18.16 9.76 -4.25
C ALA A 92 -16.93 9.94 -5.11
N ALA A 93 -17.12 10.02 -6.44
CA ALA A 93 -16.07 10.28 -7.39
C ALA A 93 -16.55 11.22 -8.51
N ASP A 94 -15.62 11.95 -9.09
CA ASP A 94 -15.84 12.80 -10.25
C ASP A 94 -14.67 12.70 -11.22
N THR A 95 -14.99 12.70 -12.51
CA THR A 95 -14.02 12.79 -13.61
C THR A 95 -14.34 14.04 -14.40
N GLY A 96 -13.47 15.03 -14.33
CA GLY A 96 -13.67 16.31 -14.99
C GLY A 96 -13.84 16.18 -16.52
N PRO A 97 -14.68 17.00 -17.15
CA PRO A 97 -15.01 16.88 -18.57
C PRO A 97 -13.85 17.17 -19.53
N GLY A 98 -12.78 17.79 -19.04
CA GLY A 98 -11.54 18.02 -19.78
C GLY A 98 -10.52 16.88 -19.66
N SER A 99 -10.85 15.79 -18.96
CA SER A 99 -9.96 14.63 -18.84
C SER A 99 -9.67 14.01 -20.20
N PHE A 100 -8.44 13.52 -20.37
CA PHE A 100 -8.00 12.91 -21.63
C PHE A 100 -8.81 11.65 -21.96
N PRO A 101 -8.96 11.30 -23.27
CA PRO A 101 -9.72 10.14 -23.71
C PRO A 101 -9.37 8.84 -22.96
N VAL A 102 -10.34 7.95 -22.88
CA VAL A 102 -10.34 6.74 -22.06
C VAL A 102 -10.08 7.08 -20.59
N CYS A 103 -11.08 7.70 -19.99
CA CYS A 103 -11.09 8.09 -18.59
C CYS A 103 -12.47 7.82 -17.97
N GLY A 104 -12.53 7.80 -16.67
CA GLY A 104 -13.79 7.63 -15.94
C GLY A 104 -13.57 7.17 -14.51
N HIS A 105 -14.69 6.84 -13.87
CA HIS A 105 -14.71 6.20 -12.56
C HIS A 105 -15.90 5.25 -12.46
N LEU A 106 -15.78 4.24 -11.61
CA LEU A 106 -16.85 3.32 -11.23
C LEU A 106 -16.94 3.31 -9.71
N VAL A 107 -18.12 3.59 -9.19
CA VAL A 107 -18.42 3.58 -7.75
C VAL A 107 -19.15 2.29 -7.41
N GLY A 108 -18.66 1.58 -6.42
CA GLY A 108 -19.28 0.38 -5.85
C GLY A 108 -19.60 0.56 -4.36
N ASP A 109 -19.93 -0.54 -3.70
CA ASP A 109 -20.22 -0.55 -2.27
C ASP A 109 -18.92 -0.37 -1.47
N ALA A 110 -18.76 0.79 -0.83
CA ALA A 110 -17.59 1.21 -0.07
C ALA A 110 -16.26 1.17 -0.85
N TYR A 111 -16.28 1.39 -2.19
CA TYR A 111 -15.07 1.54 -2.99
C TYR A 111 -15.33 2.36 -4.27
N SER A 112 -14.26 2.89 -4.85
CA SER A 112 -14.27 3.48 -6.19
C SER A 112 -12.98 3.14 -6.93
N VAL A 113 -13.09 2.90 -8.24
CA VAL A 113 -11.97 2.84 -9.16
C VAL A 113 -12.05 4.01 -10.13
N GLN A 114 -10.95 4.64 -10.43
CA GLN A 114 -10.88 5.80 -11.32
C GLN A 114 -9.58 5.80 -12.11
N GLY A 115 -9.63 6.35 -13.31
CA GLY A 115 -8.45 6.47 -14.16
C GLY A 115 -8.66 7.42 -15.32
N ASN A 116 -7.55 7.89 -15.89
CA ASN A 116 -7.50 8.79 -17.02
C ASN A 116 -6.36 8.42 -17.96
N MET A 117 -6.49 8.71 -19.30
CA MET A 117 -5.57 8.27 -20.35
C MET A 117 -5.26 6.77 -20.28
N LEU A 118 -6.24 5.95 -20.03
CA LEU A 118 -6.09 4.51 -19.91
C LEU A 118 -5.77 3.88 -21.26
N ALA A 119 -5.12 2.72 -21.27
CA ALA A 119 -4.81 1.99 -22.50
C ALA A 119 -6.05 1.40 -23.18
N GLY A 120 -7.15 1.21 -22.43
CA GLY A 120 -8.41 0.69 -22.93
C GLY A 120 -9.57 0.88 -21.95
N GLU A 121 -10.78 0.72 -22.46
CA GLU A 121 -12.02 0.85 -21.68
C GLU A 121 -12.20 -0.27 -20.65
N ASP A 122 -11.51 -1.40 -20.81
CA ASP A 122 -11.59 -2.56 -19.92
C ASP A 122 -10.84 -2.38 -18.58
N VAL A 123 -9.96 -1.37 -18.46
CA VAL A 123 -9.10 -1.17 -17.27
C VAL A 123 -9.95 -0.98 -16.01
N LEU A 124 -10.91 -0.06 -16.01
CA LEU A 124 -11.75 0.21 -14.84
C LEU A 124 -12.72 -0.94 -14.51
N PRO A 125 -13.42 -1.56 -15.48
CA PRO A 125 -14.21 -2.75 -15.23
C PRO A 125 -13.39 -3.90 -14.62
N ALA A 126 -12.19 -4.17 -15.13
CA ALA A 126 -11.30 -5.20 -14.58
C ALA A 126 -10.92 -4.89 -13.12
N MET A 127 -10.57 -3.65 -12.80
CA MET A 127 -10.27 -3.22 -11.42
C MET A 127 -11.46 -3.40 -10.49
N ALA A 128 -12.65 -2.93 -10.91
CA ALA A 128 -13.87 -3.00 -10.10
C ALA A 128 -14.27 -4.46 -9.82
N HIS A 129 -14.24 -5.30 -10.85
CA HIS A 129 -14.53 -6.73 -10.72
C HIS A 129 -13.54 -7.41 -9.77
N ALA A 130 -12.23 -7.15 -9.95
CA ALA A 130 -11.19 -7.75 -9.13
C ALA A 130 -11.31 -7.32 -7.66
N PHE A 131 -11.59 -6.04 -7.37
CA PHE A 131 -11.79 -5.57 -5.99
C PHE A 131 -12.99 -6.23 -5.32
N ALA A 132 -14.13 -6.30 -6.02
CA ALA A 132 -15.35 -6.89 -5.49
C ALA A 132 -15.24 -8.40 -5.25
N ALA A 133 -14.50 -9.12 -6.10
CA ALA A 133 -14.28 -10.56 -5.99
C ALA A 133 -13.19 -10.94 -4.97
N ALA A 134 -12.22 -10.05 -4.72
CA ALA A 134 -11.07 -10.32 -3.86
C ALA A 134 -11.47 -10.61 -2.41
N ARG A 135 -10.68 -11.46 -1.76
CA ARG A 135 -10.80 -11.82 -0.34
C ARG A 135 -9.47 -11.54 0.35
N GLY A 136 -9.49 -11.53 1.68
CA GLY A 136 -8.32 -11.20 2.49
C GLY A 136 -8.39 -9.78 3.02
N ASP A 137 -7.27 -9.26 3.51
CA ASP A 137 -7.19 -7.91 4.04
C ASP A 137 -7.32 -6.83 2.96
N LEU A 138 -7.58 -5.59 3.38
CA LEU A 138 -7.81 -4.48 2.46
C LEU A 138 -6.60 -4.22 1.56
N ALA A 139 -5.39 -4.32 2.09
CA ALA A 139 -4.16 -4.07 1.33
C ALA A 139 -4.04 -5.04 0.13
N ASP A 140 -4.28 -6.32 0.35
CA ASP A 140 -4.22 -7.35 -0.69
C ASP A 140 -5.36 -7.19 -1.71
N ARG A 141 -6.56 -6.80 -1.28
CA ARG A 141 -7.70 -6.52 -2.17
C ARG A 141 -7.43 -5.32 -3.08
N LEU A 142 -6.87 -4.24 -2.54
CA LEU A 142 -6.48 -3.04 -3.29
C LEU A 142 -5.39 -3.38 -4.33
N LEU A 143 -4.37 -4.15 -3.94
CA LEU A 143 -3.34 -4.61 -4.87
C LEU A 143 -3.86 -5.54 -5.95
N THR A 144 -4.84 -6.39 -5.63
CA THR A 144 -5.48 -7.26 -6.61
C THR A 144 -6.21 -6.44 -7.67
N ALA A 145 -6.94 -5.41 -7.27
CA ALA A 145 -7.59 -4.49 -8.21
C ALA A 145 -6.56 -3.72 -9.05
N LEU A 146 -5.49 -3.20 -8.43
CA LEU A 146 -4.47 -2.46 -9.15
C LEU A 146 -3.75 -3.35 -10.19
N THR A 147 -3.47 -4.61 -9.84
CA THR A 147 -2.89 -5.60 -10.75
C THR A 147 -3.81 -5.87 -11.93
N ALA A 148 -5.09 -6.11 -11.69
CA ALA A 148 -6.07 -6.34 -12.76
C ALA A 148 -6.15 -5.14 -13.72
N GLY A 149 -6.09 -3.91 -13.22
CA GLY A 149 -6.01 -2.71 -14.05
C GLY A 149 -4.73 -2.66 -14.89
N GLN A 150 -3.57 -3.02 -14.30
CA GLN A 150 -2.31 -3.08 -15.02
C GLN A 150 -2.32 -4.16 -16.12
N ASP A 151 -2.90 -5.34 -15.84
CA ASP A 151 -2.99 -6.45 -16.78
C ASP A 151 -3.97 -6.15 -17.94
N ALA A 152 -5.01 -5.35 -17.67
CA ALA A 152 -5.93 -4.83 -18.70
C ALA A 152 -5.34 -3.67 -19.54
N GLY A 153 -4.05 -3.35 -19.34
CA GLY A 153 -3.32 -2.34 -20.12
C GLY A 153 -2.83 -1.14 -19.29
N GLY A 154 -3.53 -0.77 -18.23
CA GLY A 154 -3.12 0.29 -17.30
C GLY A 154 -2.99 1.67 -17.95
N ASP A 155 -1.88 2.30 -17.70
CA ASP A 155 -1.50 3.62 -18.22
C ASP A 155 -1.01 3.53 -19.67
N LEU A 156 -1.64 4.25 -20.61
CA LEU A 156 -1.29 4.25 -22.04
C LEU A 156 0.20 4.58 -22.30
N ARG A 157 0.83 5.40 -21.44
CA ARG A 157 2.24 5.81 -21.59
C ARG A 157 3.22 4.77 -21.07
N GLY A 158 2.77 3.76 -20.34
CA GLY A 158 3.60 2.74 -19.72
C GLY A 158 3.54 2.77 -18.18
N ARG A 159 4.59 2.26 -17.55
CA ARG A 159 4.68 2.00 -16.11
C ARG A 159 5.85 2.77 -15.53
N GLN A 160 5.68 3.40 -14.36
CA GLN A 160 6.82 4.05 -13.68
C GLN A 160 6.76 3.95 -12.16
N SER A 161 5.61 4.22 -11.54
CA SER A 161 5.49 4.19 -10.09
C SER A 161 4.17 3.64 -9.61
N ALA A 162 4.13 3.13 -8.37
CA ALA A 162 2.92 2.67 -7.71
C ALA A 162 3.00 2.90 -6.20
N ALA A 163 1.85 2.98 -5.54
CA ALA A 163 1.77 3.12 -4.09
C ALA A 163 0.54 2.42 -3.51
N LEU A 164 0.67 2.01 -2.26
CA LEU A 164 -0.37 1.42 -1.43
C LEU A 164 -0.34 2.10 -0.07
N LEU A 165 -1.45 2.71 0.33
CA LEU A 165 -1.62 3.32 1.64
C LEU A 165 -2.90 2.77 2.28
N VAL A 166 -2.78 2.20 3.48
CA VAL A 166 -3.91 1.71 4.29
C VAL A 166 -3.78 2.28 5.69
N VAL A 167 -4.90 2.78 6.21
CA VAL A 167 -5.01 3.33 7.56
C VAL A 167 -6.12 2.62 8.33
N GLY A 168 -6.03 2.63 9.65
CA GLY A 168 -7.02 2.02 10.55
C GLY A 168 -8.39 2.68 10.49
N GLY A 169 -9.43 1.92 10.86
CA GLY A 169 -10.81 2.40 10.98
C GLY A 169 -11.05 3.32 12.17
N GLU A 170 -10.19 3.28 13.19
CA GLU A 170 -10.25 4.15 14.37
C GLU A 170 -9.30 5.34 14.22
N PRO A 171 -9.61 6.49 14.82
CA PRO A 171 -8.73 7.64 14.81
C PRO A 171 -7.34 7.34 15.38
N ALA A 172 -6.31 7.98 14.82
CA ALA A 172 -4.95 7.93 15.33
C ALA A 172 -4.87 8.43 16.79
N THR A 173 -3.92 7.90 17.55
CA THR A 173 -3.61 8.27 18.93
C THR A 173 -2.19 8.83 19.03
N GLU A 174 -1.74 9.24 20.22
CA GLU A 174 -0.34 9.64 20.43
C GLU A 174 0.65 8.47 20.27
N GLU A 175 0.18 7.23 20.47
CA GLU A 175 1.00 6.01 20.41
C GLU A 175 0.91 5.28 19.08
N ASP A 176 -0.18 5.51 18.29
CA ASP A 176 -0.43 4.86 16.99
C ASP A 176 -0.91 5.91 15.98
N ASP A 177 -0.11 6.17 14.96
CA ASP A 177 -0.45 7.09 13.86
C ASP A 177 -1.60 6.57 12.98
N GLY A 178 -2.05 5.35 13.23
CA GLY A 178 -3.13 4.69 12.51
C GLY A 178 -2.72 4.17 11.13
N VAL A 179 -1.45 4.27 10.71
CA VAL A 179 -0.99 3.73 9.43
C VAL A 179 -0.75 2.22 9.57
N ARG A 180 -1.37 1.44 8.70
CA ARG A 180 -1.23 -0.03 8.64
C ARG A 180 -0.29 -0.47 7.51
N THR A 181 -0.31 0.27 6.42
CA THR A 181 0.55 0.03 5.26
C THR A 181 0.83 1.37 4.58
N ASP A 182 2.11 1.70 4.36
CA ASP A 182 2.56 2.79 3.48
C ASP A 182 3.74 2.28 2.67
N LEU A 183 3.46 1.77 1.47
CA LEU A 183 4.43 1.19 0.56
C LEU A 183 4.43 1.94 -0.76
N ARG A 184 5.64 2.26 -1.27
CA ARG A 184 5.82 3.00 -2.50
C ARG A 184 6.95 2.44 -3.33
N VAL A 185 6.71 2.41 -4.63
CA VAL A 185 7.70 2.19 -5.66
C VAL A 185 7.74 3.45 -6.51
N ASP A 186 8.76 4.26 -6.32
CA ASP A 186 8.81 5.61 -6.88
C ASP A 186 9.27 5.63 -8.34
N ASP A 187 10.07 4.63 -8.77
CA ASP A 187 10.52 4.48 -10.16
C ASP A 187 10.85 3.01 -10.46
N SER A 188 10.18 2.42 -11.45
CA SER A 188 10.39 1.03 -11.86
C SER A 188 9.72 0.73 -13.19
N GLY A 189 10.29 -0.22 -13.96
CA GLY A 189 9.63 -0.77 -15.15
C GLY A 189 8.43 -1.70 -14.84
N ASP A 190 8.32 -2.21 -13.61
CA ASP A 190 7.16 -2.98 -13.14
C ASP A 190 6.81 -2.64 -11.68
N PRO A 191 6.26 -1.44 -11.44
CA PRO A 191 6.04 -0.93 -10.09
C PRO A 191 4.97 -1.70 -9.32
N VAL A 192 3.94 -2.23 -10.00
CA VAL A 192 2.85 -2.98 -9.34
C VAL A 192 3.36 -4.33 -8.84
N ALA A 193 4.18 -5.04 -9.61
CA ALA A 193 4.79 -6.30 -9.17
C ALA A 193 5.76 -6.06 -8.00
N GLN A 194 6.57 -5.00 -8.05
CA GLN A 194 7.44 -4.64 -6.94
C GLN A 194 6.65 -4.25 -5.68
N LEU A 195 5.56 -3.51 -5.82
CA LEU A 195 4.69 -3.15 -4.70
C LEU A 195 4.09 -4.40 -4.04
N ARG A 196 3.69 -5.40 -4.83
CA ARG A 196 3.23 -6.70 -4.33
C ARG A 196 4.32 -7.45 -3.55
N MET A 197 5.56 -7.42 -4.06
CA MET A 197 6.70 -7.99 -3.35
C MET A 197 6.94 -7.29 -1.99
N LEU A 198 6.89 -5.96 -1.97
CA LEU A 198 7.02 -5.18 -0.72
C LEU A 198 5.91 -5.51 0.28
N ARG A 199 4.66 -5.69 -0.18
CA ARG A 199 3.55 -6.10 0.68
C ARG A 199 3.75 -7.50 1.26
N ASN A 200 4.24 -8.45 0.47
CA ASN A 200 4.57 -9.79 0.96
C ASN A 200 5.67 -9.74 2.02
N LEU A 201 6.70 -8.90 1.82
CA LEU A 201 7.74 -8.67 2.82
C LEU A 201 7.20 -8.04 4.09
N GLN A 202 6.37 -7.00 3.99
CA GLN A 202 5.72 -6.38 5.16
C GLN A 202 4.98 -7.44 5.97
N ARG A 203 4.14 -8.24 5.32
CA ARG A 203 3.41 -9.33 6.00
C ARG A 203 4.35 -10.33 6.67
N ALA A 204 5.44 -10.71 6.00
CA ALA A 204 6.43 -11.61 6.57
C ALA A 204 7.10 -11.03 7.83
N TYR A 205 7.35 -9.71 7.86
CA TYR A 205 7.83 -9.03 9.07
C TYR A 205 6.78 -9.01 10.18
N ASP A 206 5.54 -8.66 9.85
CA ASP A 206 4.44 -8.54 10.82
C ASP A 206 4.09 -9.90 11.46
N GLU A 207 4.09 -10.97 10.66
CA GLU A 207 3.79 -12.33 11.09
C GLU A 207 5.04 -13.09 11.63
N GLY A 208 6.23 -12.52 11.44
CA GLY A 208 7.51 -13.18 11.76
C GLY A 208 7.72 -14.43 10.92
N ASP A 209 7.32 -14.41 9.65
CA ASP A 209 7.60 -15.48 8.69
C ASP A 209 9.07 -15.46 8.27
N TYR A 210 9.91 -16.07 9.12
CA TYR A 210 11.34 -16.10 8.90
C TYR A 210 11.77 -16.90 7.68
N GLU A 211 10.96 -17.84 7.19
CA GLU A 211 11.24 -18.58 5.95
C GLU A 211 11.22 -17.64 4.75
N THR A 212 10.16 -16.84 4.63
CA THR A 212 10.04 -15.82 3.59
C THR A 212 11.15 -14.77 3.72
N LEU A 213 11.43 -14.30 4.95
CA LEU A 213 12.48 -13.31 5.19
C LEU A 213 13.89 -13.84 4.87
N ALA A 214 14.17 -15.12 5.11
CA ALA A 214 15.45 -15.75 4.73
C ALA A 214 15.70 -15.72 3.22
N VAL A 215 14.65 -15.67 2.41
CA VAL A 215 14.76 -15.61 0.94
C VAL A 215 14.80 -14.16 0.42
N PHE A 216 13.91 -13.31 0.91
CA PHE A 216 13.62 -11.99 0.31
C PHE A 216 14.20 -10.80 1.07
N ALA A 217 14.64 -10.95 2.31
CA ALA A 217 15.30 -9.87 3.04
C ALA A 217 16.62 -9.43 2.36
N PRO A 218 17.13 -8.24 2.66
CA PRO A 218 18.43 -7.81 2.18
C PRO A 218 19.51 -8.85 2.48
N GLU A 219 20.44 -9.08 1.55
CA GLU A 219 21.46 -10.12 1.63
C GLU A 219 22.18 -10.17 2.98
N GLY A 220 22.51 -8.99 3.55
CA GLY A 220 23.17 -8.89 4.85
C GLY A 220 22.38 -9.46 6.03
N ALA A 221 21.06 -9.59 5.92
CA ALA A 221 20.17 -10.07 6.99
C ALA A 221 19.62 -11.49 6.76
N ARG A 222 19.79 -12.07 5.58
CA ARG A 222 19.20 -13.37 5.21
C ARG A 222 19.65 -14.50 6.14
N ASP A 223 20.93 -14.55 6.49
CA ASP A 223 21.45 -15.59 7.36
C ASP A 223 20.90 -15.50 8.79
N LEU A 224 20.57 -14.28 9.28
CA LEU A 224 19.87 -14.11 10.56
C LEU A 224 18.48 -14.75 10.51
N TYR A 225 17.72 -14.44 9.46
CA TYR A 225 16.37 -15.01 9.29
C TYR A 225 16.42 -16.52 9.04
N ALA A 226 17.43 -17.02 8.32
CA ALA A 226 17.65 -18.46 8.16
C ALA A 226 17.94 -19.15 9.51
N ALA A 227 18.74 -18.52 10.38
CA ALA A 227 18.98 -19.03 11.72
C ALA A 227 17.71 -19.05 12.58
N LEU A 228 16.90 -17.98 12.52
CA LEU A 228 15.63 -17.90 13.24
C LEU A 228 14.60 -18.93 12.73
N ALA A 229 14.48 -19.09 11.40
CA ALA A 229 13.64 -20.10 10.77
C ALA A 229 14.05 -21.52 11.18
N ALA A 230 15.33 -21.86 11.05
CA ALA A 230 15.86 -23.16 11.45
C ALA A 230 15.62 -23.42 12.95
N SER A 231 15.85 -22.43 13.81
CA SER A 231 15.59 -22.55 15.26
C SER A 231 14.12 -22.83 15.56
N ARG A 232 13.18 -22.19 14.88
CA ARG A 232 11.73 -22.46 15.03
C ARG A 232 11.35 -23.88 14.65
N ARG A 233 12.02 -24.47 13.64
CA ARG A 233 11.82 -25.88 13.25
C ARG A 233 12.50 -26.87 14.20
N GLY A 234 13.29 -26.39 15.17
CA GLY A 234 14.11 -27.23 16.04
C GLY A 234 15.40 -27.73 15.38
N ASP A 235 15.75 -27.24 14.20
CA ASP A 235 16.96 -27.58 13.45
C ASP A 235 18.18 -26.78 13.99
N ARG A 236 18.70 -27.20 15.14
CA ARG A 236 19.84 -26.53 15.77
C ARG A 236 21.13 -26.56 14.92
N PRO A 237 21.49 -27.63 14.20
CA PRO A 237 22.65 -27.62 13.30
C PRO A 237 22.54 -26.55 12.22
N ALA A 238 21.42 -26.47 11.49
CA ALA A 238 21.20 -25.45 10.45
C ALA A 238 21.22 -24.04 11.03
N ALA A 239 20.59 -23.82 12.21
CA ALA A 239 20.61 -22.51 12.86
C ALA A 239 22.05 -22.09 13.24
N ARG A 240 22.87 -22.99 13.75
CA ARG A 240 24.30 -22.75 14.08
C ARG A 240 25.09 -22.40 12.82
N THR A 241 24.97 -23.19 11.77
CA THR A 241 25.65 -22.92 10.48
C THR A 241 25.31 -21.51 9.94
N ALA A 242 24.05 -21.11 9.97
CA ALA A 242 23.64 -19.78 9.52
C ALA A 242 24.25 -18.66 10.40
N LEU A 243 24.30 -18.84 11.72
CA LEU A 243 24.96 -17.90 12.64
C LEU A 243 26.48 -17.82 12.41
N GLU A 244 27.15 -18.94 12.13
CA GLU A 244 28.57 -18.96 11.80
C GLU A 244 28.87 -18.17 10.53
N VAL A 245 28.08 -18.36 9.48
CA VAL A 245 28.19 -17.56 8.24
C VAL A 245 28.00 -16.06 8.55
N LEU A 246 26.99 -15.72 9.34
CA LEU A 246 26.70 -14.32 9.70
C LEU A 246 27.87 -13.69 10.48
N ARG A 247 28.51 -14.41 11.38
CA ARG A 247 29.67 -13.96 12.17
C ARG A 247 30.91 -13.64 11.33
N THR A 248 31.02 -14.20 10.12
CA THR A 248 32.14 -13.85 9.22
C THR A 248 32.00 -12.46 8.62
N ARG A 249 30.81 -11.86 8.69
CA ARG A 249 30.54 -10.53 8.12
C ARG A 249 30.94 -9.42 9.10
N PRO A 250 31.52 -8.31 8.63
CA PRO A 250 31.94 -7.21 9.49
C PRO A 250 30.79 -6.67 10.36
N GLY A 251 31.04 -6.49 11.65
CA GLY A 251 30.10 -5.92 12.61
C GLY A 251 29.09 -6.91 13.21
N TRP A 252 28.79 -8.02 12.54
CA TRP A 252 27.75 -8.94 13.00
C TRP A 252 28.07 -9.66 14.32
N SER A 253 29.31 -10.05 14.55
CA SER A 253 29.69 -10.68 15.82
C SER A 253 29.41 -9.79 17.03
N ALA A 254 29.78 -8.51 16.95
CA ALA A 254 29.53 -7.53 18.01
C ALA A 254 28.03 -7.28 18.21
N TRP A 255 27.28 -7.16 17.10
CA TRP A 255 25.84 -6.97 17.14
C TRP A 255 25.11 -8.16 17.76
N LEU A 256 25.42 -9.40 17.34
CA LEU A 256 24.84 -10.62 17.91
C LEU A 256 25.12 -10.73 19.42
N ALA A 257 26.33 -10.39 19.84
CA ALA A 257 26.70 -10.38 21.29
C ALA A 257 25.83 -9.38 22.06
N SER A 258 25.63 -8.18 21.52
CA SER A 258 24.75 -7.15 22.14
C SER A 258 23.29 -7.58 22.23
N MET A 259 22.83 -8.43 21.31
CA MET A 259 21.43 -8.87 21.18
C MET A 259 21.15 -10.23 21.83
N ALA A 260 22.12 -10.87 22.48
CA ALA A 260 21.97 -12.23 23.02
C ALA A 260 20.84 -12.38 24.06
N GLY A 261 20.39 -11.29 24.68
CA GLY A 261 19.27 -11.27 25.63
C GLY A 261 17.98 -10.72 25.05
N ASP A 262 17.96 -10.26 23.79
CA ASP A 262 16.82 -9.60 23.19
C ASP A 262 15.71 -10.60 22.82
N ALA A 263 14.46 -10.27 23.17
CA ALA A 263 13.30 -11.12 22.88
C ALA A 263 13.10 -11.38 21.38
N ARG A 264 13.50 -10.45 20.51
CA ARG A 264 13.43 -10.59 19.05
C ARG A 264 14.32 -11.72 18.53
N LEU A 265 15.38 -12.06 19.25
CA LEU A 265 16.28 -13.18 18.95
C LEU A 265 16.05 -14.40 19.84
N SER A 266 14.93 -14.49 20.55
CA SER A 266 14.65 -15.57 21.51
C SER A 266 14.85 -16.98 20.92
N GLY A 267 14.54 -17.17 19.63
CA GLY A 267 14.72 -18.44 18.92
C GLY A 267 16.17 -18.90 18.83
N VAL A 268 17.14 -17.99 18.79
CA VAL A 268 18.58 -18.30 18.69
C VAL A 268 19.39 -17.90 19.92
N SER A 269 18.77 -17.26 20.91
CA SER A 269 19.44 -16.72 22.09
C SER A 269 20.25 -17.74 22.86
N ARG A 270 19.81 -19.02 22.91
CA ARG A 270 20.56 -20.09 23.54
C ARG A 270 21.85 -20.38 22.76
N LEU A 271 21.77 -20.47 21.43
CA LEU A 271 22.93 -20.72 20.57
C LEU A 271 23.96 -19.59 20.65
N LEU A 272 23.48 -18.33 20.83
CA LEU A 272 24.36 -17.17 20.99
C LEU A 272 25.12 -17.15 22.32
N ARG A 273 24.64 -17.87 23.37
CA ARG A 273 25.28 -17.96 24.71
C ARG A 273 26.14 -19.20 24.91
N GLU A 274 25.99 -20.20 24.05
CA GLU A 274 26.76 -21.48 24.15
C GLU A 274 28.16 -21.39 23.52
N ASP A 275 28.44 -20.27 22.78
CA ASP A 275 29.73 -19.95 22.16
C ASP A 275 30.44 -18.82 22.92
#